data_02c6a36c4b41c737a360be0c451244cf
#
_entry.id   02c6a36c4b41c737a360be0c451244cf
#
_cell.length_a   1.000
_cell.length_b   1.000
_cell.length_c   1.000
_cell.angle_alpha   90.00
_cell.angle_beta   90.00
_cell.angle_gamma   90.00
#
_symmetry.space_group_name_H-M   'P 1'
#
loop_
_entity.id
_entity.type
_entity.pdbx_description
1 polymer ?
#
loop_
_entity_poly.entity_id
_entity_poly.type
_entity_poly.pdbx_seq_one_letter_code
_entity_poly.pdbx_strand_id
1 'polypeptide(L)'
;MRSFGKWLGRGLLALILAAVVIGLWKREEITRLLAVNSLFSEGKIVRNFSNMNAAFLSIPVPRGNSPTSALPYGPETSLHEDVDRWVKDRDVTALLVLKDGEIVFEDYFLGTGPEDRRISWSLAKSYLSALVGILLDEGLIASIDEPVIKYAPALKGGAYDGATLRQVLNMASGVVFDEDYLDQNSDINRMGRVLALGGEMDDFAAALTETFAEPGETWKYTSIDTHVVGMVVRGATGRSVTELLGEKVIAPLGLEYAPYYLTDGVGTAFVLGGLNMTTRDYARFGQMYLQGGTWEGKQIVPADWVAASTVPSAPVTEGRYDYGYQWWIPKGGQPGEYMARGIYGQYIYVDPARQVVIVTNAADRQFRDNGIDAQNIEMFRTIAKSL
;
A
#
# COMPACT_ATOMS: atom_id res chain seq x y z
N MET A 1 -52.60 -35.60 -13.21
CA MET A 1 -51.13 -35.67 -13.30
C MET A 1 -50.51 -34.80 -14.40
N ARG A 2 -51.03 -34.70 -15.61
CA ARG A 2 -50.47 -33.92 -16.74
C ARG A 2 -50.47 -32.37 -16.49
N SER A 3 -51.40 -31.83 -15.71
CA SER A 3 -51.47 -30.39 -15.39
C SER A 3 -50.39 -29.95 -14.39
N PHE A 4 -50.12 -30.76 -13.34
CA PHE A 4 -49.13 -30.46 -12.31
C PHE A 4 -47.71 -30.39 -12.86
N GLY A 5 -47.33 -31.29 -13.78
CA GLY A 5 -46.01 -31.29 -14.43
C GLY A 5 -45.77 -30.03 -15.29
N LYS A 6 -46.84 -29.50 -15.92
CA LYS A 6 -46.75 -28.24 -16.71
C LYS A 6 -46.54 -26.98 -15.81
N TRP A 7 -47.15 -26.96 -14.63
CA TRP A 7 -46.96 -25.89 -13.66
C TRP A 7 -45.54 -25.92 -13.04
N LEU A 8 -45.06 -27.13 -12.71
CA LEU A 8 -43.68 -27.32 -12.23
C LEU A 8 -42.65 -26.88 -13.29
N GLY A 9 -42.84 -27.28 -14.56
CA GLY A 9 -41.97 -26.87 -15.66
C GLY A 9 -41.94 -25.34 -15.90
N ARG A 10 -43.11 -24.69 -15.81
CA ARG A 10 -43.20 -23.21 -15.91
C ARG A 10 -42.55 -22.49 -14.73
N GLY A 11 -42.70 -23.01 -13.50
CA GLY A 11 -42.02 -22.51 -12.32
C GLY A 11 -40.50 -22.63 -12.41
N LEU A 12 -39.99 -23.77 -12.88
CA LEU A 12 -38.56 -23.99 -13.10
C LEU A 12 -37.99 -23.05 -14.17
N LEU A 13 -38.73 -22.90 -15.29
CA LEU A 13 -38.32 -21.96 -16.36
C LEU A 13 -38.28 -20.52 -15.86
N ALA A 14 -39.25 -20.08 -15.06
CA ALA A 14 -39.27 -18.75 -14.46
C ALA A 14 -38.11 -18.53 -13.51
N LEU A 15 -37.73 -19.53 -12.70
CA LEU A 15 -36.57 -19.48 -11.83
C LEU A 15 -35.24 -19.41 -12.62
N ILE A 16 -35.10 -20.19 -13.70
CA ILE A 16 -33.93 -20.12 -14.58
C ILE A 16 -33.83 -18.76 -15.24
N LEU A 17 -34.92 -18.22 -15.77
CA LEU A 17 -34.94 -16.88 -16.37
C LEU A 17 -34.58 -15.79 -15.35
N ALA A 18 -35.13 -15.86 -14.14
CA ALA A 18 -34.78 -14.95 -13.06
C ALA A 18 -33.28 -15.04 -12.69
N ALA A 19 -32.74 -16.27 -12.58
CA ALA A 19 -31.32 -16.47 -12.31
C ALA A 19 -30.42 -15.91 -13.44
N VAL A 20 -30.82 -16.10 -14.71
CA VAL A 20 -30.10 -15.52 -15.86
C VAL A 20 -30.15 -13.99 -15.82
N VAL A 21 -31.32 -13.40 -15.57
CA VAL A 21 -31.47 -11.93 -15.48
C VAL A 21 -30.63 -11.37 -14.34
N ILE A 22 -30.69 -12.00 -13.15
CA ILE A 22 -29.86 -11.60 -11.99
C ILE A 22 -28.37 -11.78 -12.31
N GLY A 23 -27.99 -12.90 -12.95
CA GLY A 23 -26.61 -13.15 -13.34
C GLY A 23 -26.06 -12.15 -14.34
N LEU A 24 -26.89 -11.71 -15.32
CA LEU A 24 -26.54 -10.66 -16.26
C LEU A 24 -26.44 -9.29 -15.58
N TRP A 25 -27.40 -8.98 -14.71
CA TRP A 25 -27.42 -7.72 -13.96
C TRP A 25 -26.23 -7.62 -12.99
N LYS A 26 -25.88 -8.71 -12.31
CA LYS A 26 -24.76 -8.80 -11.35
C LYS A 26 -23.45 -9.29 -11.99
N ARG A 27 -23.36 -9.29 -13.31
CA ARG A 27 -22.21 -9.87 -14.04
C ARG A 27 -20.87 -9.31 -13.57
N GLU A 28 -20.77 -8.01 -13.39
CA GLU A 28 -19.53 -7.36 -12.98
C GLU A 28 -19.14 -7.74 -11.55
N GLU A 29 -20.11 -7.74 -10.62
CA GLU A 29 -19.88 -8.14 -9.23
C GLU A 29 -19.45 -9.62 -9.14
N ILE A 30 -20.13 -10.50 -9.89
CA ILE A 30 -19.79 -11.93 -9.96
C ILE A 30 -18.37 -12.11 -10.52
N THR A 31 -18.02 -11.37 -11.59
CA THR A 31 -16.69 -11.42 -12.19
C THR A 31 -15.62 -10.96 -11.21
N ARG A 32 -15.85 -9.86 -10.48
CA ARG A 32 -14.94 -9.39 -9.42
C ARG A 32 -14.78 -10.42 -8.30
N LEU A 33 -15.87 -10.99 -7.80
CA LEU A 33 -15.81 -12.04 -6.77
C LEU A 33 -15.00 -13.26 -7.22
N LEU A 34 -15.16 -13.71 -8.46
CA LEU A 34 -14.38 -14.81 -9.02
C LEU A 34 -12.89 -14.43 -9.16
N ALA A 35 -12.58 -13.19 -9.53
CA ALA A 35 -11.23 -12.67 -9.60
C ALA A 35 -10.59 -12.61 -8.21
N VAL A 36 -11.30 -12.08 -7.21
CA VAL A 36 -10.85 -12.01 -5.80
C VAL A 36 -10.59 -13.41 -5.23
N ASN A 37 -11.48 -14.36 -5.45
CA ASN A 37 -11.31 -15.74 -4.98
C ASN A 37 -10.07 -16.45 -5.56
N SER A 38 -9.60 -16.02 -6.73
CA SER A 38 -8.40 -16.55 -7.36
C SER A 38 -7.18 -15.63 -7.25
N LEU A 39 -7.30 -14.52 -6.50
CA LEU A 39 -6.30 -13.45 -6.46
C LEU A 39 -4.91 -13.95 -6.09
N PHE A 40 -4.84 -14.80 -5.06
CA PHE A 40 -3.60 -15.32 -4.49
C PHE A 40 -3.26 -16.75 -4.95
N SER A 41 -3.96 -17.28 -5.97
CA SER A 41 -3.65 -18.61 -6.47
C SER A 41 -2.30 -18.62 -7.19
N GLU A 42 -1.47 -19.64 -6.93
CA GLU A 42 -0.10 -19.77 -7.42
C GLU A 42 0.07 -19.47 -8.91
N GLY A 43 -0.74 -20.10 -9.77
CA GLY A 43 -0.66 -19.89 -11.22
C GLY A 43 -1.19 -18.54 -11.74
N LYS A 44 -1.73 -17.67 -10.88
CA LYS A 44 -2.37 -16.41 -11.29
C LYS A 44 -1.85 -15.18 -10.56
N ILE A 45 -1.27 -15.34 -9.37
CA ILE A 45 -0.91 -14.25 -8.46
C ILE A 45 -0.03 -13.17 -9.14
N VAL A 46 0.97 -13.58 -9.93
CA VAL A 46 1.86 -12.67 -10.65
C VAL A 46 1.07 -11.77 -11.60
N ARG A 47 0.24 -12.38 -12.47
CA ARG A 47 -0.62 -11.65 -13.41
C ARG A 47 -1.67 -10.81 -12.69
N ASN A 48 -2.28 -11.34 -11.64
CA ASN A 48 -3.30 -10.63 -10.87
C ASN A 48 -2.73 -9.36 -10.23
N PHE A 49 -1.50 -9.42 -9.72
CA PHE A 49 -0.83 -8.27 -9.10
C PHE A 49 -0.47 -7.15 -10.09
N SER A 50 -0.46 -7.43 -11.40
CA SER A 50 -0.38 -6.39 -12.45
C SER A 50 -1.76 -5.92 -12.93
N ASN A 51 -2.86 -6.59 -12.53
CA ASN A 51 -4.21 -6.35 -13.04
C ASN A 51 -5.26 -6.28 -11.92
N MET A 52 -4.94 -5.59 -10.83
CA MET A 52 -5.82 -5.50 -9.65
C MET A 52 -7.17 -4.85 -9.96
N ASN A 53 -7.22 -3.95 -10.93
CA ASN A 53 -8.44 -3.31 -11.42
C ASN A 53 -9.41 -4.28 -12.14
N ALA A 54 -9.00 -5.50 -12.45
CA ALA A 54 -9.90 -6.55 -12.90
C ALA A 54 -10.68 -7.22 -11.74
N ALA A 55 -10.11 -7.16 -10.51
CA ALA A 55 -10.67 -7.78 -9.31
C ALA A 55 -11.40 -6.79 -8.38
N PHE A 56 -11.06 -5.52 -8.45
CA PHE A 56 -11.59 -4.47 -7.56
C PHE A 56 -12.01 -3.23 -8.36
N LEU A 57 -12.86 -2.41 -7.75
CA LEU A 57 -13.11 -1.05 -8.24
C LEU A 57 -11.82 -0.24 -8.14
N SER A 58 -11.62 0.68 -9.06
CA SER A 58 -10.41 1.49 -9.10
C SER A 58 -10.65 2.87 -9.70
N ILE A 59 -9.82 3.82 -9.31
CA ILE A 59 -9.82 5.18 -9.83
C ILE A 59 -8.39 5.57 -10.24
N PRO A 60 -8.19 6.21 -11.40
CA PRO A 60 -6.86 6.72 -11.75
C PRO A 60 -6.42 7.82 -10.78
N VAL A 61 -5.12 7.85 -10.48
CA VAL A 61 -4.49 8.98 -9.79
C VAL A 61 -3.98 9.95 -10.84
N PRO A 62 -4.34 11.24 -10.80
CA PRO A 62 -3.90 12.20 -11.80
C PRO A 62 -2.37 12.30 -11.86
N ARG A 63 -1.81 11.98 -13.03
CA ARG A 63 -0.37 12.11 -13.30
C ARG A 63 0.05 13.57 -13.57
N GLY A 64 -0.90 14.42 -13.90
CA GLY A 64 -0.63 15.75 -14.43
C GLY A 64 -0.07 15.71 -15.86
N ASN A 65 0.34 16.88 -16.36
CA ASN A 65 0.88 17.07 -17.71
C ASN A 65 2.40 17.30 -17.70
N SER A 66 3.07 17.10 -16.57
CA SER A 66 4.52 17.23 -16.48
C SER A 66 5.21 16.21 -17.40
N PRO A 67 6.35 16.57 -18.02
CA PRO A 67 7.21 15.60 -18.68
C PRO A 67 7.56 14.46 -17.73
N THR A 68 7.85 13.30 -18.27
CA THR A 68 8.39 12.21 -17.47
C THR A 68 9.79 12.59 -16.98
N SER A 69 9.98 12.53 -15.66
CA SER A 69 11.28 12.78 -15.05
C SER A 69 12.25 11.64 -15.34
N ALA A 70 13.46 11.97 -15.75
CA ALA A 70 14.46 10.97 -16.08
C ALA A 70 14.89 10.18 -14.82
N LEU A 71 15.07 8.87 -14.99
CA LEU A 71 15.92 8.05 -14.14
C LEU A 71 17.08 7.61 -15.03
N PRO A 72 18.25 8.27 -14.95
CA PRO A 72 19.36 7.96 -15.84
C PRO A 72 19.92 6.57 -15.53
N TYR A 73 20.47 5.91 -16.54
CA TYR A 73 21.24 4.69 -16.37
C TYR A 73 22.69 5.04 -16.05
N GLY A 74 23.19 4.49 -14.95
CA GLY A 74 24.61 4.45 -14.62
C GLY A 74 25.31 3.24 -15.21
N PRO A 75 26.57 2.99 -14.81
CA PRO A 75 27.27 1.78 -15.18
C PRO A 75 26.52 0.54 -14.70
N GLU A 76 26.21 -0.38 -15.62
CA GLU A 76 25.59 -1.65 -15.26
C GLU A 76 26.49 -2.43 -14.28
N THR A 77 25.91 -2.89 -13.20
CA THR A 77 26.62 -3.57 -12.11
C THR A 77 26.10 -5.00 -11.99
N SER A 78 27.05 -5.95 -11.93
CA SER A 78 26.70 -7.33 -11.56
C SER A 78 26.42 -7.39 -10.06
N LEU A 79 25.25 -7.85 -9.70
CA LEU A 79 24.87 -8.01 -8.29
C LEU A 79 25.54 -9.27 -7.71
N HIS A 80 25.49 -9.40 -6.37
CA HIS A 80 26.01 -10.55 -5.63
C HIS A 80 25.41 -11.87 -6.17
N GLU A 81 26.22 -12.94 -6.19
CA GLU A 81 25.85 -14.26 -6.75
C GLU A 81 24.60 -14.91 -6.12
N ASP A 82 24.28 -14.53 -4.86
CA ASP A 82 23.10 -15.01 -4.17
C ASP A 82 21.78 -14.36 -4.65
N VAL A 83 21.84 -13.26 -5.39
CA VAL A 83 20.63 -12.52 -5.84
C VAL A 83 19.75 -13.37 -6.74
N ASP A 84 20.34 -14.11 -7.69
CA ASP A 84 19.59 -14.96 -8.62
C ASP A 84 18.80 -16.06 -7.89
N ARG A 85 19.40 -16.63 -6.85
CA ARG A 85 18.71 -17.62 -6.01
C ARG A 85 17.59 -16.96 -5.22
N TRP A 86 17.86 -15.83 -4.57
CA TRP A 86 16.87 -15.09 -3.79
C TRP A 86 15.68 -14.62 -4.67
N VAL A 87 15.94 -14.12 -5.89
CA VAL A 87 14.90 -13.74 -6.85
C VAL A 87 13.94 -14.91 -7.12
N LYS A 88 14.48 -16.13 -7.34
CA LYS A 88 13.67 -17.33 -7.58
C LYS A 88 12.93 -17.78 -6.33
N ASP A 89 13.60 -17.80 -5.17
CA ASP A 89 13.04 -18.30 -3.92
C ASP A 89 11.95 -17.37 -3.35
N ARG A 90 11.94 -16.10 -3.75
CA ARG A 90 11.01 -15.06 -3.28
C ARG A 90 10.00 -14.63 -4.34
N ASP A 91 9.87 -15.36 -5.44
CA ASP A 91 8.97 -15.00 -6.54
C ASP A 91 9.06 -13.52 -6.91
N VAL A 92 10.28 -12.97 -6.96
CA VAL A 92 10.51 -11.58 -7.34
C VAL A 92 10.06 -11.39 -8.79
N THR A 93 9.28 -10.36 -9.03
CA THR A 93 8.76 -10.03 -10.37
C THR A 93 9.45 -8.83 -10.99
N ALA A 94 10.06 -7.97 -10.17
CA ALA A 94 10.92 -6.88 -10.61
C ALA A 94 11.92 -6.54 -9.51
N LEU A 95 13.15 -6.25 -9.91
CA LEU A 95 14.21 -5.72 -9.06
C LEU A 95 14.85 -4.53 -9.77
N LEU A 96 14.84 -3.36 -9.12
CA LEU A 96 15.48 -2.14 -9.59
C LEU A 96 16.36 -1.58 -8.48
N VAL A 97 17.60 -1.22 -8.83
CA VAL A 97 18.58 -0.66 -7.90
C VAL A 97 19.08 0.67 -8.43
N LEU A 98 18.93 1.71 -7.62
CA LEU A 98 19.54 3.00 -7.85
C LEU A 98 20.78 3.15 -6.96
N LYS A 99 21.86 3.68 -7.53
CA LYS A 99 23.07 4.12 -6.85
C LYS A 99 23.38 5.56 -7.28
N ASP A 100 23.53 6.45 -6.31
CA ASP A 100 23.77 7.88 -6.55
C ASP A 100 22.73 8.52 -7.51
N GLY A 101 21.49 8.01 -7.53
CA GLY A 101 20.39 8.48 -8.37
C GLY A 101 20.33 7.88 -9.77
N GLU A 102 21.24 6.98 -10.12
CA GLU A 102 21.30 6.30 -11.42
C GLU A 102 20.88 4.83 -11.32
N ILE A 103 20.17 4.29 -12.33
CA ILE A 103 19.84 2.87 -12.41
C ILE A 103 21.12 2.10 -12.72
N VAL A 104 21.57 1.27 -11.77
CA VAL A 104 22.73 0.38 -11.93
C VAL A 104 22.34 -1.07 -12.13
N PHE A 105 21.08 -1.41 -11.83
CA PHE A 105 20.49 -2.72 -12.12
C PHE A 105 18.99 -2.57 -12.29
N GLU A 106 18.43 -3.23 -13.31
CA GLU A 106 17.00 -3.33 -13.54
C GLU A 106 16.68 -4.61 -14.30
N ASP A 107 15.85 -5.46 -13.70
CA ASP A 107 15.37 -6.67 -14.40
C ASP A 107 13.94 -7.04 -13.96
N TYR A 108 13.22 -7.76 -14.83
CA TYR A 108 11.84 -8.17 -14.71
C TYR A 108 11.72 -9.68 -14.89
N PHE A 109 11.00 -10.33 -14.01
CA PHE A 109 10.93 -11.80 -13.93
C PHE A 109 9.49 -12.28 -14.01
N LEU A 110 9.30 -13.59 -14.20
CA LEU A 110 8.02 -14.26 -14.20
C LEU A 110 7.01 -13.68 -15.21
N GLY A 111 7.52 -13.12 -16.31
CA GLY A 111 6.70 -12.57 -17.40
C GLY A 111 6.14 -11.18 -17.14
N THR A 112 6.67 -10.46 -16.17
CA THR A 112 6.38 -9.03 -15.96
C THR A 112 7.30 -8.14 -16.80
N GLY A 113 6.99 -6.84 -16.89
CA GLY A 113 7.76 -5.86 -17.65
C GLY A 113 7.70 -4.45 -17.05
N PRO A 114 8.45 -3.50 -17.63
CA PRO A 114 8.59 -2.15 -17.10
C PRO A 114 7.29 -1.34 -17.09
N GLU A 115 6.31 -1.71 -17.90
CA GLU A 115 5.01 -1.03 -17.98
C GLU A 115 3.97 -1.58 -16.97
N ASP A 116 4.28 -2.70 -16.31
CA ASP A 116 3.36 -3.33 -15.37
C ASP A 116 3.16 -2.48 -14.13
N ARG A 117 1.93 -2.05 -13.89
CA ARG A 117 1.56 -1.36 -12.65
C ARG A 117 1.28 -2.38 -11.56
N ARG A 118 2.28 -2.60 -10.73
CA ARG A 118 2.24 -3.59 -9.66
C ARG A 118 1.55 -3.04 -8.42
N ILE A 119 0.75 -3.89 -7.76
CA ILE A 119 0.13 -3.53 -6.49
C ILE A 119 1.18 -3.24 -5.42
N SER A 120 1.00 -2.14 -4.71
CA SER A 120 1.89 -1.72 -3.62
C SER A 120 1.73 -2.54 -2.34
N TRP A 121 0.52 -3.06 -2.11
CA TRP A 121 0.09 -3.42 -0.78
C TRP A 121 0.47 -2.32 0.23
N SER A 122 0.88 -2.67 1.42
CA SER A 122 1.12 -1.70 2.51
C SER A 122 2.22 -0.65 2.24
N LEU A 123 2.99 -0.76 1.16
CA LEU A 123 3.91 0.27 0.71
C LEU A 123 3.16 1.61 0.41
N ALA A 124 1.88 1.55 0.02
CA ALA A 124 1.02 2.73 -0.17
C ALA A 124 0.92 3.61 1.08
N LYS A 125 1.10 3.05 2.28
CA LYS A 125 1.03 3.78 3.55
C LYS A 125 2.07 4.91 3.63
N SER A 126 3.27 4.67 3.10
CA SER A 126 4.34 5.68 3.08
C SER A 126 4.03 6.85 2.14
N TYR A 127 3.28 6.60 1.06
CA TYR A 127 2.77 7.68 0.20
C TYR A 127 1.73 8.55 0.90
N LEU A 128 0.86 7.94 1.69
CA LEU A 128 -0.12 8.71 2.49
C LEU A 128 0.59 9.52 3.58
N SER A 129 1.63 8.97 4.21
CA SER A 129 2.48 9.70 5.15
C SER A 129 3.12 10.93 4.51
N ALA A 130 3.68 10.80 3.32
CA ALA A 130 4.24 11.93 2.56
C ALA A 130 3.19 13.03 2.34
N LEU A 131 1.98 12.65 1.94
CA LEU A 131 0.89 13.59 1.75
C LEU A 131 0.51 14.30 3.06
N VAL A 132 0.46 13.59 4.19
CA VAL A 132 0.21 14.22 5.51
C VAL A 132 1.27 15.27 5.83
N GLY A 133 2.55 14.98 5.58
CA GLY A 133 3.64 15.93 5.79
C GLY A 133 3.46 17.23 4.97
N ILE A 134 3.04 17.10 3.72
CA ILE A 134 2.75 18.26 2.85
C ILE A 134 1.56 19.06 3.40
N LEU A 135 0.49 18.39 3.82
CA LEU A 135 -0.71 19.07 4.33
C LEU A 135 -0.48 19.76 5.68
N LEU A 136 0.45 19.28 6.50
CA LEU A 136 0.91 19.94 7.71
C LEU A 136 1.69 21.21 7.37
N ASP A 137 2.62 21.16 6.43
CA ASP A 137 3.42 22.30 5.98
C ASP A 137 2.54 23.41 5.36
N GLU A 138 1.51 23.01 4.63
CA GLU A 138 0.50 23.92 4.07
C GLU A 138 -0.50 24.45 5.11
N GLY A 139 -0.46 23.99 6.35
CA GLY A 139 -1.39 24.37 7.41
C GLY A 139 -2.83 23.86 7.24
N LEU A 140 -3.06 22.91 6.33
CA LEU A 140 -4.38 22.28 6.13
C LEU A 140 -4.70 21.26 7.24
N ILE A 141 -3.67 20.64 7.81
CA ILE A 141 -3.71 19.94 9.09
C ILE A 141 -2.89 20.77 10.07
N ALA A 142 -3.51 21.23 11.16
CA ALA A 142 -2.85 22.20 12.04
C ALA A 142 -1.74 21.57 12.91
N SER A 143 -1.90 20.31 13.33
CA SER A 143 -0.91 19.55 14.10
C SER A 143 -1.15 18.06 13.99
N ILE A 144 -0.06 17.28 14.03
CA ILE A 144 -0.16 15.82 14.13
C ILE A 144 -0.63 15.35 15.53
N ASP A 145 -0.63 16.22 16.52
CA ASP A 145 -1.12 15.95 17.88
C ASP A 145 -2.61 16.23 18.07
N GLU A 146 -3.30 16.65 17.00
CA GLU A 146 -4.75 16.80 17.05
C GLU A 146 -5.48 15.47 17.03
N PRO A 147 -6.63 15.37 17.77
CA PRO A 147 -7.48 14.18 17.74
C PRO A 147 -7.99 13.91 16.33
N VAL A 148 -7.93 12.64 15.89
CA VAL A 148 -8.42 12.26 14.54
C VAL A 148 -9.91 12.58 14.36
N ILE A 149 -10.71 12.52 15.42
CA ILE A 149 -12.15 12.84 15.39
C ILE A 149 -12.45 14.30 15.03
N LYS A 150 -11.48 15.21 15.15
CA LYS A 150 -11.62 16.59 14.70
C LYS A 150 -11.88 16.67 13.20
N TYR A 151 -11.19 15.84 12.44
CA TYR A 151 -11.28 15.78 10.97
C TYR A 151 -12.17 14.62 10.48
N ALA A 152 -12.31 13.56 11.27
CA ALA A 152 -13.11 12.39 10.99
C ALA A 152 -14.21 12.17 12.06
N PRO A 153 -15.25 13.03 12.12
CA PRO A 153 -16.24 13.01 13.19
C PRO A 153 -17.07 11.72 13.24
N ALA A 154 -17.11 10.93 12.17
CA ALA A 154 -17.76 9.62 12.15
C ALA A 154 -17.13 8.62 13.13
N LEU A 155 -15.88 8.83 13.54
CA LEU A 155 -15.16 7.98 14.50
C LEU A 155 -15.47 8.30 15.97
N LYS A 156 -16.23 9.36 16.24
CA LYS A 156 -16.55 9.79 17.61
C LYS A 156 -17.37 8.74 18.36
N GLY A 157 -16.92 8.42 19.59
CA GLY A 157 -17.52 7.38 20.43
C GLY A 157 -17.16 5.96 20.04
N GLY A 158 -16.30 5.76 19.03
CA GLY A 158 -15.72 4.49 18.63
C GLY A 158 -14.32 4.27 19.22
N ALA A 159 -13.61 3.26 18.71
CA ALA A 159 -12.28 2.88 19.21
C ALA A 159 -11.20 3.96 18.99
N TYR A 160 -11.41 4.90 18.09
CA TYR A 160 -10.49 6.00 17.77
C TYR A 160 -10.77 7.29 18.57
N ASP A 161 -11.79 7.29 19.45
CA ASP A 161 -12.10 8.47 20.25
C ASP A 161 -10.96 8.71 21.28
N GLY A 162 -10.27 9.83 21.14
CA GLY A 162 -9.09 10.16 21.95
C GLY A 162 -7.74 9.90 21.27
N ALA A 163 -7.69 9.16 20.16
CA ALA A 163 -6.45 8.97 19.40
C ALA A 163 -6.07 10.22 18.61
N THR A 164 -4.78 10.58 18.64
CA THR A 164 -4.20 11.65 17.82
C THR A 164 -3.71 11.13 16.47
N LEU A 165 -3.55 12.04 15.48
CA LEU A 165 -2.99 11.67 14.19
C LEU A 165 -1.58 11.08 14.33
N ARG A 166 -0.75 11.58 15.26
CA ARG A 166 0.59 11.04 15.58
C ARG A 166 0.52 9.57 15.98
N GLN A 167 -0.40 9.23 16.88
CA GLN A 167 -0.55 7.87 17.39
C GLN A 167 -1.02 6.90 16.31
N VAL A 168 -1.94 7.35 15.47
CA VAL A 168 -2.45 6.55 14.33
C VAL A 168 -1.38 6.38 13.24
N LEU A 169 -0.61 7.43 12.90
CA LEU A 169 0.53 7.34 11.98
C LEU A 169 1.59 6.35 12.48
N ASN A 170 1.75 6.24 13.78
CA ASN A 170 2.70 5.34 14.43
C ASN A 170 2.15 3.93 14.69
N MET A 171 0.97 3.56 14.21
CA MET A 171 0.35 2.26 14.51
C MET A 171 0.25 2.00 16.02
N ALA A 172 -0.08 3.04 16.78
CA ALA A 172 -0.22 3.03 18.23
C ALA A 172 -1.60 3.57 18.67
N SER A 173 -2.63 3.30 17.90
CA SER A 173 -4.02 3.68 18.21
C SER A 173 -4.59 2.91 19.41
N GLY A 174 -4.08 1.72 19.70
CA GLY A 174 -4.62 0.80 20.71
C GLY A 174 -5.87 0.07 20.25
N VAL A 175 -6.31 0.22 19.02
CA VAL A 175 -7.55 -0.38 18.49
C VAL A 175 -7.38 -1.87 18.26
N VAL A 176 -8.39 -2.65 18.69
CA VAL A 176 -8.46 -4.09 18.39
C VAL A 176 -8.74 -4.27 16.91
N PHE A 177 -7.77 -4.88 16.22
CA PHE A 177 -7.88 -5.24 14.81
C PHE A 177 -7.02 -6.47 14.54
N ASP A 178 -7.63 -7.49 13.94
CA ASP A 178 -6.96 -8.75 13.62
C ASP A 178 -6.33 -8.68 12.22
N GLU A 179 -4.99 -8.70 12.19
CA GLU A 179 -4.16 -8.71 10.97
C GLU A 179 -3.83 -10.12 10.48
N ASP A 180 -4.52 -11.18 10.90
CA ASP A 180 -4.22 -12.51 10.39
C ASP A 180 -4.74 -12.69 8.95
N TYR A 181 -3.83 -12.53 7.98
CA TYR A 181 -4.12 -12.69 6.55
C TYR A 181 -4.57 -14.11 6.16
N LEU A 182 -4.32 -15.12 7.01
CA LEU A 182 -4.67 -16.52 6.74
C LEU A 182 -6.03 -16.89 7.33
N ASP A 183 -6.51 -16.19 8.36
CA ASP A 183 -7.84 -16.37 8.90
C ASP A 183 -8.87 -15.57 8.07
N GLN A 184 -9.79 -16.27 7.41
CA GLN A 184 -10.85 -15.63 6.63
C GLN A 184 -11.80 -14.76 7.48
N ASN A 185 -11.85 -14.96 8.79
CA ASN A 185 -12.71 -14.20 9.70
C ASN A 185 -12.00 -13.01 10.35
N SER A 186 -10.69 -12.88 10.17
CA SER A 186 -9.92 -11.74 10.66
C SER A 186 -10.47 -10.41 10.12
N ASP A 187 -10.17 -9.32 10.83
CA ASP A 187 -10.64 -7.99 10.43
C ASP A 187 -10.06 -7.55 9.10
N ILE A 188 -8.78 -7.85 8.84
CA ILE A 188 -8.14 -7.51 7.55
C ILE A 188 -8.84 -8.22 6.36
N ASN A 189 -9.26 -9.47 6.53
CA ASN A 189 -9.98 -10.20 5.49
C ASN A 189 -11.46 -9.79 5.41
N ARG A 190 -12.11 -9.43 6.52
CA ARG A 190 -13.45 -8.83 6.53
C ARG A 190 -13.45 -7.50 5.79
N MET A 191 -12.48 -6.64 6.07
CA MET A 191 -12.26 -5.37 5.36
C MET A 191 -12.03 -5.58 3.86
N GLY A 192 -11.21 -6.56 3.47
CA GLY A 192 -11.01 -6.94 2.07
C GLY A 192 -12.30 -7.36 1.36
N ARG A 193 -13.22 -8.03 2.08
CA ARG A 193 -14.56 -8.34 1.53
C ARG A 193 -15.44 -7.11 1.37
N VAL A 194 -15.40 -6.16 2.31
CA VAL A 194 -16.10 -4.88 2.18
C VAL A 194 -15.66 -4.18 0.89
N LEU A 195 -14.36 -4.10 0.65
CA LEU A 195 -13.79 -3.53 -0.57
C LEU A 195 -14.26 -4.27 -1.84
N ALA A 196 -14.17 -5.61 -1.84
CA ALA A 196 -14.53 -6.44 -2.99
C ALA A 196 -16.03 -6.38 -3.34
N LEU A 197 -16.88 -6.27 -2.33
CA LEU A 197 -18.34 -6.20 -2.49
C LEU A 197 -18.87 -4.78 -2.75
N GLY A 198 -18.00 -3.76 -2.69
CA GLY A 198 -18.40 -2.36 -2.89
C GLY A 198 -19.12 -1.78 -1.67
N GLY A 199 -18.78 -2.23 -0.46
CA GLY A 199 -19.17 -1.57 0.78
C GLY A 199 -18.29 -0.34 1.06
N GLU A 200 -18.59 0.37 2.15
CA GLU A 200 -17.90 1.60 2.53
C GLU A 200 -16.86 1.32 3.63
N MET A 201 -15.62 1.77 3.37
CA MET A 201 -14.51 1.57 4.31
C MET A 201 -14.59 2.49 5.54
N ASP A 202 -15.20 3.67 5.38
CA ASP A 202 -15.43 4.58 6.51
C ASP A 202 -16.37 3.98 7.54
N ASP A 203 -17.46 3.33 7.08
CA ASP A 203 -18.39 2.63 7.95
C ASP A 203 -17.72 1.47 8.68
N PHE A 204 -16.83 0.73 7.99
CA PHE A 204 -16.05 -0.33 8.63
C PHE A 204 -15.17 0.21 9.75
N ALA A 205 -14.45 1.31 9.54
CA ALA A 205 -13.59 1.94 10.54
C ALA A 205 -14.41 2.49 11.72
N ALA A 206 -15.55 3.15 11.45
CA ALA A 206 -16.43 3.71 12.47
C ALA A 206 -17.13 2.65 13.34
N ALA A 207 -17.30 1.42 12.81
CA ALA A 207 -17.89 0.31 13.55
C ALA A 207 -16.94 -0.35 14.57
N LEU A 208 -15.65 -0.01 14.57
CA LEU A 208 -14.68 -0.51 15.54
C LEU A 208 -14.89 0.21 16.89
N THR A 209 -15.09 -0.56 17.96
CA THR A 209 -15.39 -0.01 19.29
C THR A 209 -14.45 -0.51 20.39
N GLU A 210 -13.63 -1.52 20.11
CA GLU A 210 -12.79 -2.16 21.11
C GLU A 210 -11.35 -1.68 21.03
N THR A 211 -10.73 -1.45 22.17
CA THR A 211 -9.31 -1.13 22.33
C THR A 211 -8.63 -2.15 23.23
N PHE A 212 -7.36 -2.42 23.00
CA PHE A 212 -6.53 -3.30 23.84
C PHE A 212 -5.53 -2.51 24.70
N ALA A 213 -5.31 -1.23 24.38
CA ALA A 213 -4.43 -0.32 25.09
C ALA A 213 -4.91 1.13 24.89
N GLU A 214 -4.43 2.05 25.73
CA GLU A 214 -4.62 3.48 25.49
C GLU A 214 -3.81 3.95 24.27
N PRO A 215 -4.32 4.93 23.50
CA PRO A 215 -3.59 5.46 22.37
C PRO A 215 -2.20 5.97 22.76
N GLY A 216 -1.18 5.47 22.07
CA GLY A 216 0.23 5.82 22.28
C GLY A 216 1.00 4.89 23.22
N GLU A 217 0.35 3.97 23.92
CA GLU A 217 1.04 3.08 24.86
C GLU A 217 1.76 1.92 24.19
N THR A 218 1.15 1.33 23.16
CA THR A 218 1.63 0.09 22.57
C THR A 218 1.60 0.16 21.06
N TRP A 219 2.71 -0.21 20.44
CA TRP A 219 2.77 -0.41 19.01
C TRP A 219 2.18 -1.77 18.63
N LYS A 220 1.28 -1.75 17.68
CA LYS A 220 0.78 -2.95 17.00
C LYS A 220 0.46 -2.58 15.57
N TYR A 221 1.06 -3.31 14.61
CA TYR A 221 0.74 -3.06 13.21
C TYR A 221 -0.75 -3.28 12.95
N THR A 222 -1.44 -2.23 12.57
CA THR A 222 -2.90 -2.15 12.46
C THR A 222 -3.27 -1.43 11.17
N SER A 223 -3.56 -2.18 10.10
CA SER A 223 -3.74 -1.59 8.76
C SER A 223 -4.85 -0.56 8.69
N ILE A 224 -5.94 -0.74 9.45
CA ILE A 224 -7.08 0.20 9.46
C ILE A 224 -6.68 1.59 9.98
N ASP A 225 -5.62 1.72 10.80
CA ASP A 225 -5.08 3.02 11.22
C ASP A 225 -4.76 3.90 10.02
N THR A 226 -4.21 3.32 8.96
CA THR A 226 -3.91 4.09 7.74
C THR A 226 -5.18 4.57 7.03
N HIS A 227 -6.27 3.80 7.07
CA HIS A 227 -7.54 4.28 6.55
C HIS A 227 -8.03 5.51 7.32
N VAL A 228 -7.90 5.50 8.64
CA VAL A 228 -8.23 6.64 9.50
C VAL A 228 -7.37 7.87 9.17
N VAL A 229 -6.07 7.71 8.87
CA VAL A 229 -5.25 8.80 8.33
C VAL A 229 -5.86 9.35 7.02
N GLY A 230 -6.35 8.47 6.13
CA GLY A 230 -7.05 8.87 4.92
C GLY A 230 -8.35 9.64 5.20
N MET A 231 -9.12 9.25 6.23
CA MET A 231 -10.30 10.00 6.68
C MET A 231 -9.91 11.40 7.18
N VAL A 232 -8.82 11.53 7.95
CA VAL A 232 -8.29 12.82 8.42
C VAL A 232 -7.91 13.71 7.22
N VAL A 233 -7.19 13.18 6.24
CA VAL A 233 -6.81 13.93 5.03
C VAL A 233 -8.04 14.46 4.30
N ARG A 234 -9.05 13.63 4.09
CA ARG A 234 -10.30 14.05 3.42
C ARG A 234 -11.09 15.05 4.25
N GLY A 235 -11.17 14.85 5.56
CA GLY A 235 -11.89 15.75 6.46
C GLY A 235 -11.22 17.12 6.60
N ALA A 236 -9.89 17.18 6.61
CA ALA A 236 -9.13 18.42 6.69
C ALA A 236 -9.20 19.27 5.41
N THR A 237 -9.34 18.61 4.25
CA THR A 237 -9.20 19.28 2.95
C THR A 237 -10.52 19.36 2.17
N GLY A 238 -11.51 18.52 2.47
CA GLY A 238 -12.71 18.35 1.66
C GLY A 238 -12.46 17.71 0.28
N ARG A 239 -11.25 17.15 0.05
CA ARG A 239 -10.81 16.58 -1.24
C ARG A 239 -10.46 15.11 -1.12
N SER A 240 -10.50 14.38 -2.22
CA SER A 240 -10.11 12.97 -2.25
C SER A 240 -8.58 12.82 -2.10
N VAL A 241 -8.15 11.70 -1.49
CA VAL A 241 -6.72 11.38 -1.37
C VAL A 241 -6.08 11.23 -2.75
N THR A 242 -6.80 10.65 -3.73
CA THR A 242 -6.25 10.46 -5.09
C THR A 242 -6.00 11.77 -5.82
N GLU A 243 -6.87 12.77 -5.67
CA GLU A 243 -6.64 14.11 -6.23
C GLU A 243 -5.45 14.80 -5.58
N LEU A 244 -5.39 14.78 -4.24
CA LEU A 244 -4.31 15.40 -3.49
C LEU A 244 -2.95 14.73 -3.76
N LEU A 245 -2.91 13.41 -3.75
CA LEU A 245 -1.70 12.65 -4.06
C LEU A 245 -1.24 12.92 -5.50
N GLY A 246 -2.19 12.94 -6.43
CA GLY A 246 -1.95 13.26 -7.83
C GLY A 246 -1.29 14.63 -8.01
N GLU A 247 -1.89 15.66 -7.40
CA GLU A 247 -1.41 17.05 -7.49
C GLU A 247 -0.07 17.27 -6.79
N LYS A 248 0.05 16.78 -5.55
CA LYS A 248 1.13 17.16 -4.64
C LYS A 248 2.36 16.25 -4.70
N VAL A 249 2.20 15.00 -5.13
CA VAL A 249 3.29 14.02 -5.15
C VAL A 249 3.51 13.48 -6.56
N ILE A 250 2.47 12.93 -7.20
CA ILE A 250 2.60 12.17 -8.45
C ILE A 250 2.97 13.09 -9.63
N ALA A 251 2.26 14.19 -9.80
CA ALA A 251 2.53 15.13 -10.90
C ALA A 251 3.92 15.80 -10.77
N PRO A 252 4.36 16.25 -9.57
CA PRO A 252 5.72 16.77 -9.39
C PRO A 252 6.82 15.74 -9.61
N LEU A 253 6.59 14.45 -9.29
CA LEU A 253 7.56 13.37 -9.55
C LEU A 253 7.72 13.04 -11.03
N GLY A 254 6.78 13.43 -11.89
CA GLY A 254 6.87 13.18 -13.33
C GLY A 254 6.94 11.69 -13.68
N LEU A 255 5.97 10.91 -13.20
CA LEU A 255 5.92 9.46 -13.41
C LEU A 255 5.84 9.06 -14.88
N GLU A 256 6.27 7.85 -15.21
CA GLU A 256 6.16 7.31 -16.59
C GLU A 256 4.70 6.99 -16.94
N TYR A 257 3.99 6.33 -16.00
CA TYR A 257 2.62 5.89 -16.22
C TYR A 257 1.70 6.43 -15.14
N ALA A 258 0.46 6.73 -15.52
CA ALA A 258 -0.56 7.13 -14.56
C ALA A 258 -0.86 5.98 -13.59
N PRO A 259 -0.67 6.16 -12.28
CA PRO A 259 -1.05 5.15 -11.31
C PRO A 259 -2.56 5.09 -11.10
N TYR A 260 -3.01 4.04 -10.41
CA TYR A 260 -4.39 3.97 -9.96
C TYR A 260 -4.47 3.44 -8.53
N TYR A 261 -5.53 3.83 -7.82
CA TYR A 261 -5.90 3.25 -6.54
C TYR A 261 -7.08 2.30 -6.68
N LEU A 262 -7.06 1.20 -5.93
CA LEU A 262 -8.26 0.44 -5.64
C LEU A 262 -9.17 1.27 -4.74
N THR A 263 -10.49 1.13 -4.91
CA THR A 263 -11.49 1.90 -4.15
C THR A 263 -12.56 1.00 -3.57
N ASP A 264 -13.23 1.51 -2.56
CA ASP A 264 -14.48 0.99 -2.08
C ASP A 264 -15.67 1.36 -3.01
N GLY A 265 -16.88 1.03 -2.60
CA GLY A 265 -18.08 1.22 -3.41
C GLY A 265 -18.49 2.67 -3.66
N VAL A 266 -18.02 3.60 -2.85
CA VAL A 266 -18.27 5.04 -2.98
C VAL A 266 -17.09 5.80 -3.57
N GLY A 267 -16.04 5.09 -3.98
CA GLY A 267 -14.86 5.68 -4.61
C GLY A 267 -13.78 6.15 -3.64
N THR A 268 -13.87 5.80 -2.36
CA THR A 268 -12.81 6.07 -1.39
C THR A 268 -11.60 5.19 -1.67
N ALA A 269 -10.42 5.81 -1.81
CA ALA A 269 -9.19 5.09 -2.09
C ALA A 269 -8.83 4.12 -0.95
N PHE A 270 -8.45 2.89 -1.30
CA PHE A 270 -7.90 1.90 -0.39
C PHE A 270 -6.44 2.26 -0.04
N VAL A 271 -6.28 3.35 0.73
CA VAL A 271 -5.00 4.01 0.99
C VAL A 271 -3.98 3.14 1.71
N LEU A 272 -4.44 2.13 2.41
CA LEU A 272 -3.56 1.23 3.17
C LEU A 272 -2.87 0.15 2.32
N GLY A 273 -3.25 0.03 1.02
CA GLY A 273 -2.68 -1.04 0.19
C GLY A 273 -3.08 -1.06 -1.28
N GLY A 274 -3.85 -0.10 -1.77
CA GLY A 274 -4.48 -0.15 -3.09
C GLY A 274 -3.76 0.59 -4.22
N LEU A 275 -2.58 1.17 -3.99
CA LEU A 275 -1.83 1.90 -5.02
C LEU A 275 -1.17 0.92 -6.00
N ASN A 276 -1.27 1.23 -7.29
CA ASN A 276 -0.67 0.44 -8.36
C ASN A 276 0.19 1.34 -9.25
N MET A 277 1.50 1.05 -9.30
CA MET A 277 2.50 1.84 -10.02
C MET A 277 3.54 0.93 -10.70
N THR A 278 4.30 1.47 -11.64
CA THR A 278 5.46 0.77 -12.19
C THR A 278 6.62 0.73 -11.19
N THR A 279 7.53 -0.22 -11.37
CA THR A 279 8.71 -0.37 -10.50
C THR A 279 9.60 0.89 -10.55
N ARG A 280 9.78 1.48 -11.74
CA ARG A 280 10.52 2.75 -11.89
C ARG A 280 9.85 3.91 -11.17
N ASP A 281 8.52 3.96 -11.17
CA ASP A 281 7.79 5.02 -10.49
C ASP A 281 7.84 4.87 -8.97
N TYR A 282 7.88 3.64 -8.44
CA TYR A 282 8.23 3.38 -7.04
C TYR A 282 9.65 3.84 -6.71
N ALA A 283 10.61 3.64 -7.62
CA ALA A 283 12.00 4.06 -7.43
C ALA A 283 12.14 5.59 -7.39
N ARG A 284 11.39 6.35 -8.20
CA ARG A 284 11.34 7.83 -8.12
C ARG A 284 10.93 8.31 -6.74
N PHE A 285 9.92 7.69 -6.15
CA PHE A 285 9.50 8.03 -4.79
C PHE A 285 10.57 7.71 -3.75
N GLY A 286 11.20 6.53 -3.83
CA GLY A 286 12.31 6.16 -2.95
C GLY A 286 13.50 7.13 -3.08
N GLN A 287 13.85 7.51 -4.30
CA GLN A 287 14.94 8.44 -4.59
C GLN A 287 14.61 9.87 -4.08
N MET A 288 13.38 10.33 -4.24
CA MET A 288 12.93 11.59 -3.66
C MET A 288 13.10 11.58 -2.13
N TYR A 289 12.72 10.50 -1.46
CA TYR A 289 12.91 10.37 -0.01
C TYR A 289 14.39 10.32 0.38
N LEU A 290 15.24 9.61 -0.38
CA LEU A 290 16.69 9.61 -0.19
C LEU A 290 17.28 11.02 -0.29
N GLN A 291 16.71 11.89 -1.13
CA GLN A 291 17.08 13.28 -1.33
C GLN A 291 16.39 14.25 -0.36
N GLY A 292 15.89 13.76 0.79
CA GLY A 292 15.23 14.59 1.79
C GLY A 292 13.94 15.25 1.32
N GLY A 293 13.18 14.57 0.45
CA GLY A 293 11.90 15.06 -0.09
C GLY A 293 12.03 15.98 -1.32
N THR A 294 13.24 16.13 -1.83
CA THR A 294 13.53 16.95 -3.03
C THR A 294 13.53 16.10 -4.29
N TRP A 295 12.99 16.62 -5.38
CA TRP A 295 13.03 16.01 -6.71
C TRP A 295 13.25 17.07 -7.79
N GLU A 296 14.22 16.88 -8.67
CA GLU A 296 14.61 17.84 -9.72
C GLU A 296 14.76 19.29 -9.17
N GLY A 297 15.35 19.43 -8.00
CA GLY A 297 15.59 20.73 -7.34
C GLY A 297 14.38 21.38 -6.68
N LYS A 298 13.22 20.68 -6.64
CA LYS A 298 12.00 21.16 -5.98
C LYS A 298 11.74 20.35 -4.72
N GLN A 299 11.44 21.02 -3.60
CA GLN A 299 10.95 20.36 -2.39
C GLN A 299 9.51 19.91 -2.64
N ILE A 300 9.28 18.58 -2.65
CA ILE A 300 7.95 17.98 -2.79
C ILE A 300 7.38 17.61 -1.42
N VAL A 301 8.14 16.86 -0.64
CA VAL A 301 7.80 16.55 0.76
C VAL A 301 8.71 17.36 1.67
N PRO A 302 8.20 18.07 2.69
CA PRO A 302 9.03 18.87 3.58
C PRO A 302 10.19 18.06 4.17
N ALA A 303 11.40 18.61 4.16
CA ALA A 303 12.61 17.92 4.62
C ALA A 303 12.49 17.48 6.09
N ASP A 304 11.90 18.34 6.94
CA ASP A 304 11.66 18.02 8.35
C ASP A 304 10.69 16.84 8.51
N TRP A 305 9.70 16.73 7.61
CA TRP A 305 8.81 15.57 7.62
C TRP A 305 9.52 14.29 7.20
N VAL A 306 10.34 14.32 6.15
CA VAL A 306 11.14 13.16 5.74
C VAL A 306 12.03 12.72 6.91
N ALA A 307 12.73 13.66 7.54
CA ALA A 307 13.57 13.37 8.71
C ALA A 307 12.78 12.79 9.89
N ALA A 308 11.58 13.32 10.19
CA ALA A 308 10.76 12.86 11.30
C ALA A 308 10.09 11.50 11.03
N SER A 309 9.70 11.23 9.78
CA SER A 309 8.98 10.02 9.43
C SER A 309 9.87 8.77 9.26
N THR A 310 11.16 8.96 9.03
CA THR A 310 12.12 7.87 8.76
C THR A 310 13.03 7.55 9.96
N VAL A 311 12.65 7.96 11.16
CA VAL A 311 13.31 7.63 12.43
C VAL A 311 12.34 6.97 13.41
N PRO A 312 12.84 6.18 14.40
CA PRO A 312 12.00 5.58 15.41
C PRO A 312 11.18 6.62 16.20
N SER A 313 9.85 6.50 16.17
CA SER A 313 8.93 7.37 16.93
C SER A 313 7.74 6.62 17.52
N ALA A 314 7.46 5.41 17.04
CA ALA A 314 6.44 4.55 17.61
C ALA A 314 6.95 3.83 18.88
N PRO A 315 6.07 3.47 19.84
CA PRO A 315 6.43 2.79 21.07
C PRO A 315 6.70 1.29 20.84
N VAL A 316 7.65 0.97 19.95
CA VAL A 316 8.06 -0.40 19.65
C VAL A 316 8.99 -0.89 20.76
N THR A 317 8.60 -1.95 21.46
CA THR A 317 9.39 -2.52 22.54
C THR A 317 10.26 -3.69 22.12
N GLU A 318 9.83 -4.46 21.13
CA GLU A 318 10.47 -5.72 20.72
C GLU A 318 10.51 -5.87 19.19
N GLY A 319 11.27 -6.85 18.71
CA GLY A 319 11.31 -7.20 17.30
C GLY A 319 12.48 -6.59 16.53
N ARG A 320 12.49 -6.85 15.23
CA ARG A 320 13.58 -6.53 14.28
C ARG A 320 13.48 -5.13 13.70
N TYR A 321 12.37 -4.44 13.94
CA TYR A 321 12.07 -3.15 13.38
C TYR A 321 11.73 -2.16 14.47
N ASP A 322 12.08 -0.92 14.24
CA ASP A 322 11.40 0.24 14.77
C ASP A 322 10.42 0.77 13.71
N TYR A 323 9.61 1.75 14.08
CA TYR A 323 8.59 2.31 13.21
C TYR A 323 8.47 3.83 13.42
N GLY A 324 8.23 4.55 12.35
CA GLY A 324 7.96 5.99 12.39
C GLY A 324 7.04 6.38 11.25
N TYR A 325 5.96 7.04 11.51
CA TYR A 325 4.95 7.61 10.61
C TYR A 325 4.77 6.86 9.26
N GLN A 326 4.41 5.56 9.35
CA GLN A 326 4.17 4.66 8.22
C GLN A 326 5.45 4.20 7.46
N TRP A 327 6.62 4.27 8.11
CA TRP A 327 7.88 3.73 7.62
C TRP A 327 8.44 2.68 8.57
N TRP A 328 9.03 1.63 8.01
CA TRP A 328 9.73 0.58 8.73
C TRP A 328 11.21 0.91 8.85
N ILE A 329 11.78 0.73 10.02
CA ILE A 329 13.18 1.06 10.32
C ILE A 329 13.88 -0.21 10.79
N PRO A 330 14.66 -0.91 9.92
CA PRO A 330 15.33 -2.15 10.26
C PRO A 330 16.42 -1.93 11.31
N LYS A 331 16.41 -2.75 12.38
CA LYS A 331 17.45 -2.72 13.40
C LYS A 331 18.73 -3.44 12.95
N GLY A 332 19.88 -3.04 13.48
CA GLY A 332 21.16 -3.72 13.27
C GLY A 332 21.84 -3.47 11.92
N GLY A 333 21.35 -2.53 11.13
CA GLY A 333 21.95 -2.09 9.87
C GLY A 333 22.76 -0.80 9.97
N GLN A 334 22.89 -0.10 8.84
CA GLN A 334 23.52 1.22 8.81
C GLN A 334 22.60 2.27 9.45
N PRO A 335 23.18 3.26 10.13
CA PRO A 335 22.36 4.38 10.61
C PRO A 335 21.60 5.06 9.47
N GLY A 336 20.31 5.28 9.67
CA GLY A 336 19.45 5.94 8.72
C GLY A 336 18.80 5.05 7.66
N GLU A 337 18.96 3.71 7.72
CA GLU A 337 18.19 2.79 6.88
C GLU A 337 16.70 2.87 7.21
N TYR A 338 15.86 2.90 6.18
CA TYR A 338 14.41 2.80 6.31
C TYR A 338 13.79 2.15 5.07
N MET A 339 12.56 1.72 5.18
CA MET A 339 11.87 1.12 4.04
C MET A 339 10.35 1.31 4.10
N ALA A 340 9.73 1.46 2.93
CA ALA A 340 8.33 1.16 2.73
C ALA A 340 8.20 -0.34 2.44
N ARG A 341 7.20 -1.00 3.05
CA ARG A 341 7.03 -2.45 2.97
C ARG A 341 5.58 -2.83 2.74
N GLY A 342 5.35 -3.73 1.80
CA GLY A 342 4.07 -4.40 1.54
C GLY A 342 4.21 -5.92 1.61
N ILE A 343 3.10 -6.59 1.86
CA ILE A 343 3.05 -8.06 1.85
C ILE A 343 3.41 -8.61 0.46
N TYR A 344 3.74 -9.90 0.39
CA TYR A 344 4.18 -10.60 -0.82
C TYR A 344 5.47 -10.05 -1.44
N GLY A 345 6.31 -9.32 -0.69
CA GLY A 345 7.62 -8.87 -1.16
C GLY A 345 7.64 -7.55 -1.94
N GLN A 346 6.76 -6.61 -1.61
CA GLN A 346 6.85 -5.24 -2.13
C GLN A 346 7.72 -4.40 -1.20
N TYR A 347 8.81 -3.83 -1.73
CA TYR A 347 9.70 -2.99 -0.94
C TYR A 347 10.21 -1.77 -1.71
N ILE A 348 10.35 -0.66 -1.01
CA ILE A 348 11.28 0.41 -1.32
C ILE A 348 12.24 0.49 -0.14
N TYR A 349 13.45 -0.03 -0.29
CA TYR A 349 14.50 0.04 0.71
C TYR A 349 15.42 1.21 0.38
N VAL A 350 15.78 1.99 1.39
CA VAL A 350 16.61 3.19 1.26
C VAL A 350 17.79 3.10 2.23
N ASP A 351 19.00 3.19 1.70
CA ASP A 351 20.26 3.28 2.45
C ASP A 351 20.91 4.65 2.19
N PRO A 352 20.66 5.66 3.02
CA PRO A 352 21.22 7.00 2.84
C PRO A 352 22.75 7.03 2.95
N ALA A 353 23.34 6.17 3.79
CA ALA A 353 24.80 6.13 3.97
C ALA A 353 25.52 5.69 2.70
N ARG A 354 24.88 4.86 1.88
CA ARG A 354 25.40 4.36 0.61
C ARG A 354 24.82 5.02 -0.61
N GLN A 355 23.85 5.91 -0.44
CA GLN A 355 23.09 6.52 -1.54
C GLN A 355 22.46 5.47 -2.45
N VAL A 356 21.80 4.47 -1.86
CA VAL A 356 21.18 3.34 -2.56
C VAL A 356 19.67 3.33 -2.32
N VAL A 357 18.91 3.09 -3.39
CA VAL A 357 17.50 2.73 -3.32
C VAL A 357 17.29 1.39 -4.01
N ILE A 358 16.63 0.46 -3.34
CA ILE A 358 16.27 -0.83 -3.92
C ILE A 358 14.75 -0.95 -3.94
N VAL A 359 14.20 -1.24 -5.11
CA VAL A 359 12.77 -1.51 -5.28
C VAL A 359 12.58 -2.94 -5.70
N THR A 360 11.71 -3.66 -4.99
CA THR A 360 11.24 -4.97 -5.40
C THR A 360 9.74 -5.00 -5.52
N ASN A 361 9.27 -5.67 -6.57
CA ASN A 361 7.92 -6.19 -6.62
C ASN A 361 8.02 -7.72 -6.68
N ALA A 362 7.15 -8.39 -5.96
CA ALA A 362 7.16 -9.85 -5.89
C ALA A 362 5.75 -10.42 -5.73
N ALA A 363 5.65 -11.75 -5.79
CA ALA A 363 4.44 -12.50 -5.54
C ALA A 363 4.70 -13.63 -4.53
N ASP A 364 5.60 -13.37 -3.56
CA ASP A 364 6.08 -14.32 -2.57
C ASP A 364 4.98 -14.78 -1.61
N ARG A 365 4.45 -15.97 -1.82
CA ARG A 365 3.43 -16.56 -0.97
C ARG A 365 3.95 -16.99 0.40
N GLN A 366 5.28 -17.09 0.55
CA GLN A 366 5.95 -17.45 1.81
C GLN A 366 6.33 -16.21 2.65
N PHE A 367 5.88 -15.02 2.27
CA PHE A 367 6.26 -13.75 2.91
C PHE A 367 6.06 -13.69 4.44
N ARG A 368 5.24 -14.59 5.01
CA ARG A 368 5.00 -14.73 6.47
C ARG A 368 5.82 -15.82 7.13
N ASP A 369 6.51 -16.66 6.37
CA ASP A 369 7.31 -17.74 6.93
C ASP A 369 8.45 -17.15 7.78
N ASN A 370 8.79 -17.87 8.86
CA ASN A 370 9.73 -17.35 9.83
C ASN A 370 11.11 -17.06 9.19
N GLY A 371 11.54 -15.82 9.34
CA GLY A 371 12.85 -15.36 8.86
C GLY A 371 12.87 -14.82 7.43
N ILE A 372 11.79 -14.92 6.64
CA ILE A 372 11.77 -14.43 5.25
C ILE A 372 12.01 -12.93 5.17
N ASP A 373 11.37 -12.16 6.04
CA ASP A 373 11.57 -10.71 6.10
C ASP A 373 13.01 -10.33 6.47
N ALA A 374 13.64 -11.09 7.36
CA ALA A 374 15.06 -10.90 7.68
C ALA A 374 15.96 -11.23 6.48
N GLN A 375 15.68 -12.31 5.76
CA GLN A 375 16.42 -12.67 4.54
C GLN A 375 16.33 -11.57 3.48
N ASN A 376 15.16 -10.99 3.28
CA ASN A 376 14.98 -9.89 2.33
C ASN A 376 15.83 -8.66 2.72
N ILE A 377 15.85 -8.27 4.00
CA ILE A 377 16.65 -7.14 4.46
C ILE A 377 18.14 -7.41 4.32
N GLU A 378 18.60 -8.60 4.71
CA GLU A 378 20.01 -8.96 4.54
C GLU A 378 20.42 -9.00 3.06
N MET A 379 19.51 -9.40 2.16
CA MET A 379 19.76 -9.33 0.72
C MET A 379 19.88 -7.87 0.25
N PHE A 380 18.99 -6.97 0.69
CA PHE A 380 19.08 -5.54 0.34
C PHE A 380 20.41 -4.94 0.85
N ARG A 381 20.80 -5.27 2.07
CA ARG A 381 22.10 -4.86 2.63
C ARG A 381 23.28 -5.43 1.86
N THR A 382 23.19 -6.69 1.40
CA THR A 382 24.22 -7.33 0.58
C THR A 382 24.36 -6.63 -0.75
N ILE A 383 23.25 -6.34 -1.44
CA ILE A 383 23.24 -5.55 -2.67
C ILE A 383 23.86 -4.18 -2.43
N ALA A 384 23.38 -3.44 -1.42
CA ALA A 384 23.87 -2.09 -1.13
C ALA A 384 25.37 -2.05 -0.75
N LYS A 385 25.92 -3.12 -0.15
CA LYS A 385 27.34 -3.23 0.18
C LYS A 385 28.22 -3.55 -1.03
N SER A 386 27.66 -4.17 -2.07
CA SER A 386 28.41 -4.55 -3.28
C SER A 386 28.55 -3.42 -4.29
N LEU A 387 27.87 -2.29 -4.07
CA LEU A 387 27.88 -1.07 -4.90
C LEU A 387 28.79 0.01 -4.31
#